data_debf164aa262e23de1369ea3f02fc5d8
#
_entry.id   debf164aa262e23de1369ea3f02fc5d8
#
_cell.length_a   1.000
_cell.length_b   1.000
_cell.length_c   1.000
_cell.angle_alpha   90.00
_cell.angle_beta   90.00
_cell.angle_gamma   90.00
#
_symmetry.space_group_name_H-M   'P 1'
#
loop_
_entity.id
_entity.type
_entity.pdbx_description
1 polymer ?
#
loop_
_entity_poly.entity_id
_entity_poly.type
_entity_poly.pdbx_seq_one_letter_code
_entity_poly.pdbx_strand_id
1 'polypeptide(L)'
;DLRMSRGLGDVYKRQVLMHYGDTTVLCTATASEKPRDGIDFFPLSVEYEEKLYSVGKIPGGFNKREGKASENAILTCRVIDRPMRPLFPKDYRNDVTLENLVLSVDQDCAPELTAMLGAAIATTISDIPFDGPISTTQVGLVDGEFVFNPTAAQRAVSDMALTVASTREKVIMIEAGANEVPEQQMIDAI
;
A
#
# COMPACT_ATOMS: atom_id res chain seq x y z
N ASP A 1 13.56 -0.24 -9.95
CA ASP A 1 14.28 -1.53 -9.84
C ASP A 1 13.60 -2.40 -8.80
N LEU A 2 12.98 -3.48 -9.26
CA LEU A 2 12.33 -4.46 -8.40
C LEU A 2 13.37 -5.48 -7.95
N ARG A 3 13.88 -5.34 -6.74
CA ARG A 3 14.77 -6.34 -6.14
C ARG A 3 13.98 -7.32 -5.31
N MET A 4 13.83 -8.53 -5.82
CA MET A 4 13.22 -9.64 -5.09
C MET A 4 14.31 -10.42 -4.33
N SER A 5 14.18 -10.54 -3.01
CA SER A 5 15.00 -11.47 -2.24
C SER A 5 14.19 -12.74 -1.94
N ARG A 6 14.74 -13.90 -2.26
CA ARG A 6 14.20 -15.17 -1.77
C ARG A 6 14.63 -15.32 -0.32
N GLY A 7 13.69 -15.22 0.62
CA GLY A 7 13.96 -15.48 2.02
C GLY A 7 14.46 -16.93 2.22
N LEU A 8 15.51 -17.08 2.98
CA LEU A 8 15.99 -18.38 3.40
C LEU A 8 15.03 -18.94 4.45
N GLY A 9 14.33 -20.00 4.14
CA GLY A 9 13.82 -20.94 5.12
C GLY A 9 12.32 -21.20 5.20
N ASP A 10 11.40 -20.33 4.76
CA ASP A 10 9.96 -20.61 4.83
C ASP A 10 9.27 -20.43 3.48
N VAL A 11 8.59 -21.49 3.05
CA VAL A 11 7.86 -21.55 1.77
C VAL A 11 6.75 -20.49 1.65
N TYR A 12 6.26 -19.98 2.78
CA TYR A 12 5.12 -19.07 2.88
C TYR A 12 5.48 -17.60 3.01
N LYS A 13 6.77 -17.24 3.03
CA LYS A 13 7.22 -15.86 3.17
C LYS A 13 7.82 -15.37 1.86
N ARG A 14 7.22 -14.33 1.30
CA ARG A 14 7.75 -13.62 0.13
C ARG A 14 8.01 -12.16 0.49
N GLN A 15 9.13 -11.65 0.03
CA GLN A 15 9.59 -10.31 0.34
C GLN A 15 9.91 -9.57 -0.95
N VAL A 16 9.54 -8.30 -0.99
CA VAL A 16 9.83 -7.39 -2.08
C VAL A 16 10.39 -6.10 -1.49
N LEU A 17 11.56 -5.69 -1.96
CA LEU A 17 12.10 -4.37 -1.67
C LEU A 17 11.74 -3.45 -2.83
N MET A 18 10.77 -2.57 -2.59
CA MET A 18 10.28 -1.62 -3.58
C MET A 18 11.03 -0.30 -3.49
N HIS A 19 11.36 0.26 -4.65
CA HIS A 19 11.91 1.59 -4.77
C HIS A 19 11.06 2.44 -5.71
N TYR A 20 10.76 3.65 -5.27
CA TYR A 20 10.15 4.70 -6.09
C TYR A 20 10.85 6.02 -5.76
N GLY A 21 11.68 6.53 -6.68
CA GLY A 21 12.67 7.55 -6.35
C GLY A 21 13.56 7.07 -5.21
N ASP A 22 13.76 7.91 -4.21
CA ASP A 22 14.50 7.58 -2.99
C ASP A 22 13.62 6.95 -1.89
N THR A 23 12.32 6.80 -2.14
CA THR A 23 11.43 6.05 -1.24
C THR A 23 11.69 4.56 -1.38
N THR A 24 11.92 3.90 -0.26
CA THR A 24 12.18 2.46 -0.19
C THR A 24 11.26 1.82 0.84
N VAL A 25 10.53 0.79 0.42
CA VAL A 25 9.62 0.03 1.29
C VAL A 25 9.91 -1.46 1.18
N LEU A 26 10.10 -2.11 2.33
CA LEU A 26 10.16 -3.57 2.40
C LEU A 26 8.75 -4.11 2.63
N CYS A 27 8.26 -4.89 1.68
CA CYS A 27 6.94 -5.50 1.73
C CYS A 27 7.07 -7.02 1.87
N THR A 28 6.33 -7.61 2.81
CA THR A 28 6.32 -9.06 3.02
C THR A 28 4.89 -9.58 3.01
N ALA A 29 4.70 -10.80 2.51
CA ALA A 29 3.43 -11.50 2.56
C ALA A 29 3.63 -12.87 3.20
N THR A 30 2.87 -13.15 4.25
CA THR A 30 2.89 -14.43 4.97
C THR A 30 1.48 -14.98 5.12
N ALA A 31 1.34 -16.29 5.06
CA ALA A 31 0.07 -16.96 5.33
C ALA A 31 0.26 -18.13 6.29
N SER A 32 -0.75 -18.44 7.09
CA SER A 32 -0.79 -19.65 7.91
C SER A 32 -0.98 -20.88 7.02
N GLU A 33 -0.45 -22.03 7.43
CA GLU A 33 -0.64 -23.31 6.70
C GLU A 33 -2.10 -23.79 6.73
N LYS A 34 -2.80 -23.47 7.82
CA LYS A 34 -4.18 -23.92 8.07
C LYS A 34 -5.00 -22.79 8.63
N PRO A 35 -6.30 -22.74 8.31
CA PRO A 35 -7.22 -21.82 8.98
C PRO A 35 -7.34 -22.13 10.47
N ARG A 36 -7.64 -21.12 11.27
CA ARG A 36 -7.97 -21.32 12.70
C ARG A 36 -9.33 -21.98 12.83
N ASP A 37 -9.52 -22.79 13.87
CA ASP A 37 -10.80 -23.43 14.14
C ASP A 37 -11.90 -22.39 14.46
N GLY A 38 -13.06 -22.56 13.83
CA GLY A 38 -14.23 -21.73 14.09
C GLY A 38 -14.26 -20.37 13.41
N ILE A 39 -13.33 -20.08 12.48
CA ILE A 39 -13.34 -18.84 11.69
C ILE A 39 -14.28 -18.98 10.49
N ASP A 40 -15.20 -18.00 10.35
CA ASP A 40 -16.15 -17.87 9.25
C ASP A 40 -15.84 -16.72 8.27
N PHE A 41 -14.83 -15.89 8.57
CA PHE A 41 -14.39 -14.77 7.76
C PHE A 41 -12.92 -14.94 7.30
N PHE A 42 -12.49 -14.12 6.33
CA PHE A 42 -11.10 -14.08 5.86
C PHE A 42 -10.26 -13.15 6.75
N PRO A 43 -9.29 -13.67 7.52
CA PRO A 43 -8.44 -12.87 8.39
C PRO A 43 -7.23 -12.31 7.63
N LEU A 44 -7.40 -11.14 7.02
CA LEU A 44 -6.34 -10.37 6.40
C LEU A 44 -5.88 -9.26 7.37
N SER A 45 -4.62 -9.26 7.75
CA SER A 45 -3.97 -8.21 8.51
C SER A 45 -2.99 -7.46 7.61
N VAL A 46 -3.12 -6.14 7.58
CA VAL A 46 -2.18 -5.27 6.86
C VAL A 46 -1.53 -4.36 7.88
N GLU A 47 -0.21 -4.37 7.90
CA GLU A 47 0.61 -3.50 8.73
C GLU A 47 1.43 -2.56 7.84
N TYR A 48 1.50 -1.31 8.24
CA TYR A 48 2.28 -0.28 7.57
C TYR A 48 2.99 0.53 8.65
N GLU A 49 4.30 0.55 8.59
CA GLU A 49 5.12 1.18 9.60
C GLU A 49 6.10 2.20 8.99
N GLU A 50 5.94 3.44 9.41
CA GLU A 50 6.87 4.54 9.14
C GLU A 50 7.78 4.72 10.36
N LYS A 51 8.99 4.21 10.28
CA LYS A 51 9.96 4.38 11.35
C LYS A 51 10.66 5.74 11.25
N LEU A 52 11.00 6.35 12.39
CA LEU A 52 11.67 7.66 12.42
C LEU A 52 13.01 7.66 11.69
N TYR A 53 13.70 6.52 11.61
CA TYR A 53 14.95 6.42 10.86
C TYR A 53 14.77 6.60 9.35
N SER A 54 13.56 6.36 8.80
CA SER A 54 13.27 6.55 7.37
C SER A 54 13.43 8.01 6.92
N VAL A 55 13.34 8.94 7.88
CA VAL A 55 13.58 10.39 7.70
C VAL A 55 14.83 10.86 8.48
N GLY A 56 15.73 9.95 8.83
CA GLY A 56 16.99 10.25 9.51
C GLY A 56 16.84 10.70 10.96
N LYS A 57 15.73 10.39 11.62
CA LYS A 57 15.45 10.78 13.02
C LYS A 57 15.54 9.59 13.97
N ILE A 58 15.88 9.89 15.22
CA ILE A 58 15.88 8.94 16.35
C ILE A 58 14.67 9.25 17.24
N PRO A 59 13.97 8.24 17.78
CA PRO A 59 12.88 8.45 18.72
C PRO A 59 13.29 9.36 19.90
N GLY A 60 12.50 10.43 20.14
CA GLY A 60 12.83 11.46 21.13
C GLY A 60 12.47 11.12 22.57
N GLY A 61 11.68 10.05 22.80
CA GLY A 61 11.27 9.66 24.16
C GLY A 61 12.40 9.12 25.03
N PHE A 62 12.17 9.05 26.36
CA PHE A 62 13.15 8.55 27.31
C PHE A 62 13.68 7.15 26.96
N ASN A 63 12.81 6.27 26.53
CA ASN A 63 13.16 4.89 26.17
C ASN A 63 13.76 4.75 24.75
N LYS A 64 13.88 5.84 23.98
CA LYS A 64 14.37 5.82 22.58
C LYS A 64 13.68 4.76 21.72
N ARG A 65 12.37 4.56 21.93
CA ARG A 65 11.54 3.60 21.19
C ARG A 65 10.53 4.31 20.32
N GLU A 66 10.15 3.66 19.23
CA GLU A 66 9.01 4.07 18.41
C GLU A 66 7.72 4.04 19.23
N GLY A 67 6.84 4.99 18.97
CA GLY A 67 5.51 5.06 19.59
C GLY A 67 4.52 4.10 18.90
N LYS A 68 3.23 4.34 19.18
CA LYS A 68 2.14 3.69 18.44
C LYS A 68 2.14 4.16 16.99
N ALA A 69 1.57 3.35 16.09
CA ALA A 69 1.32 3.73 14.72
C ALA A 69 0.57 5.07 14.65
N SER A 70 0.97 5.93 13.71
CA SER A 70 0.29 7.20 13.46
C SER A 70 -1.11 6.96 12.89
N GLU A 71 -2.01 7.93 13.01
CA GLU A 71 -3.34 7.86 12.36
C GLU A 71 -3.20 7.67 10.85
N ASN A 72 -2.22 8.34 10.23
CA ASN A 72 -1.92 8.20 8.82
C ASN A 72 -1.50 6.76 8.47
N ALA A 73 -0.65 6.13 9.28
CA ALA A 73 -0.24 4.74 9.09
C ALA A 73 -1.43 3.77 9.17
N ILE A 74 -2.36 4.00 10.11
CA ILE A 74 -3.58 3.20 10.24
C ILE A 74 -4.49 3.37 9.02
N LEU A 75 -4.65 4.59 8.52
CA LEU A 75 -5.41 4.86 7.29
C LEU A 75 -4.76 4.19 6.08
N THR A 76 -3.44 4.26 5.96
CA THR A 76 -2.70 3.60 4.88
C THR A 76 -2.88 2.08 4.91
N CYS A 77 -2.87 1.44 6.09
CA CYS A 77 -3.20 0.01 6.20
C CYS A 77 -4.57 -0.30 5.58
N ARG A 78 -5.58 0.55 5.84
CA ARG A 78 -6.94 0.38 5.28
C ARG A 78 -6.99 0.61 3.78
N VAL A 79 -6.23 1.58 3.28
CA VAL A 79 -6.13 1.86 1.84
C VAL A 79 -5.47 0.70 1.10
N ILE A 80 -4.50 0.01 1.72
CA ILE A 80 -3.88 -1.21 1.16
C ILE A 80 -4.84 -2.40 1.25
N ASP A 81 -5.52 -2.61 2.38
CA ASP A 81 -6.44 -3.74 2.59
C ASP A 81 -7.61 -3.75 1.59
N ARG A 82 -8.23 -2.59 1.35
CA ARG A 82 -9.45 -2.46 0.55
C ARG A 82 -9.34 -3.01 -0.87
N PRO A 83 -8.33 -2.70 -1.67
CA PRO A 83 -8.18 -3.27 -3.02
C PRO A 83 -7.63 -4.69 -3.03
N MET A 84 -6.90 -5.11 -1.98
CA MET A 84 -6.31 -6.44 -1.91
C MET A 84 -7.36 -7.50 -1.56
N ARG A 85 -8.19 -7.24 -0.57
CA ARG A 85 -9.16 -8.19 0.00
C ARG A 85 -10.12 -8.84 -1.02
N PRO A 86 -10.71 -8.12 -1.99
CA PRO A 86 -11.62 -8.72 -2.97
C PRO A 86 -10.97 -9.71 -3.94
N LEU A 87 -9.64 -9.70 -4.04
CA LEU A 87 -8.88 -10.55 -4.96
C LEU A 87 -8.46 -11.89 -4.35
N PHE A 88 -8.77 -12.13 -3.09
CA PHE A 88 -8.64 -13.46 -2.49
C PHE A 88 -9.90 -14.30 -2.75
N PRO A 89 -9.76 -15.64 -2.85
CA PRO A 89 -10.93 -16.51 -2.98
C PRO A 89 -11.89 -16.35 -1.81
N LYS A 90 -13.20 -16.39 -2.08
CA LYS A 90 -14.25 -16.15 -1.08
C LYS A 90 -14.28 -17.18 0.06
N ASP A 91 -13.77 -18.37 -0.19
CA ASP A 91 -13.67 -19.50 0.74
C ASP A 91 -12.32 -19.59 1.44
N TYR A 92 -11.37 -18.71 1.11
CA TYR A 92 -10.07 -18.68 1.76
C TYR A 92 -10.18 -18.19 3.22
N ARG A 93 -9.61 -18.94 4.16
CA ARG A 93 -9.73 -18.70 5.61
C ARG A 93 -8.41 -18.74 6.37
N ASN A 94 -7.29 -18.95 5.67
CA ASN A 94 -5.98 -18.87 6.31
C ASN A 94 -5.66 -17.44 6.72
N ASP A 95 -4.96 -17.27 7.84
CA ASP A 95 -4.47 -15.95 8.24
C ASP A 95 -3.44 -15.45 7.21
N VAL A 96 -3.64 -14.26 6.70
CA VAL A 96 -2.68 -13.57 5.84
C VAL A 96 -2.23 -12.30 6.52
N THR A 97 -0.92 -12.09 6.59
CA THR A 97 -0.33 -10.85 7.09
C THR A 97 0.55 -10.23 6.02
N LEU A 98 0.27 -8.97 5.72
CA LEU A 98 1.06 -8.12 4.82
C LEU A 98 1.76 -7.08 5.68
N GLU A 99 3.07 -7.15 5.74
CA GLU A 99 3.89 -6.15 6.44
C GLU A 99 4.57 -5.23 5.43
N ASN A 100 4.46 -3.92 5.65
CA ASN A 100 5.04 -2.88 4.81
C ASN A 100 5.86 -1.94 5.69
N LEU A 101 7.18 -2.08 5.62
CA LEU A 101 8.12 -1.31 6.42
C LEU A 101 8.80 -0.25 5.56
N VAL A 102 8.56 1.02 5.87
CA VAL A 102 9.18 2.15 5.19
C VAL A 102 10.62 2.33 5.71
N LEU A 103 11.60 2.19 4.81
CA LEU A 103 13.03 2.29 5.13
C LEU A 103 13.61 3.67 4.82
N SER A 104 13.13 4.32 3.76
CA SER A 104 13.48 5.71 3.40
C SER A 104 12.29 6.38 2.73
N VAL A 105 12.22 7.70 2.82
CA VAL A 105 11.13 8.51 2.26
C VAL A 105 11.69 9.64 1.42
N ASP A 106 11.19 9.74 0.19
CA ASP A 106 11.24 10.90 -0.67
C ASP A 106 9.87 11.58 -0.65
N GLN A 107 9.84 12.88 -0.41
CA GLN A 107 8.59 13.65 -0.31
C GLN A 107 7.79 13.68 -1.61
N ASP A 108 8.44 13.54 -2.76
CA ASP A 108 7.80 13.50 -4.07
C ASP A 108 7.30 12.10 -4.47
N CYS A 109 7.76 11.07 -3.78
CA CYS A 109 7.45 9.68 -4.07
C CYS A 109 6.69 9.05 -2.89
N ALA A 110 5.36 9.07 -2.93
CA ALA A 110 4.49 8.64 -1.85
C ALA A 110 4.76 7.20 -1.38
N PRO A 111 5.15 7.00 -0.12
CA PRO A 111 5.48 5.67 0.40
C PRO A 111 4.27 4.75 0.49
N GLU A 112 3.06 5.28 0.66
CA GLU A 112 1.81 4.52 0.66
C GLU A 112 1.53 3.85 -0.68
N LEU A 113 1.77 4.54 -1.81
CA LEU A 113 1.62 3.95 -3.15
C LEU A 113 2.66 2.86 -3.39
N THR A 114 3.90 3.11 -2.95
CA THR A 114 5.00 2.16 -3.05
C THR A 114 4.71 0.90 -2.22
N ALA A 115 4.17 1.07 -1.01
CA ALA A 115 3.77 -0.03 -0.14
C ALA A 115 2.62 -0.85 -0.73
N MET A 116 1.61 -0.21 -1.30
CA MET A 116 0.47 -0.89 -1.91
C MET A 116 0.91 -1.75 -3.10
N LEU A 117 1.73 -1.21 -3.99
CA LEU A 117 2.27 -1.96 -5.12
C LEU A 117 3.18 -3.09 -4.64
N GLY A 118 4.04 -2.83 -3.64
CA GLY A 118 4.93 -3.82 -3.06
C GLY A 118 4.20 -4.98 -2.38
N ALA A 119 3.15 -4.69 -1.62
CA ALA A 119 2.28 -5.70 -1.00
C ALA A 119 1.60 -6.58 -2.05
N ALA A 120 1.06 -5.96 -3.12
CA ALA A 120 0.44 -6.70 -4.22
C ALA A 120 1.43 -7.63 -4.93
N ILE A 121 2.65 -7.15 -5.20
CA ILE A 121 3.70 -7.98 -5.82
C ILE A 121 4.15 -9.09 -4.88
N ALA A 122 4.39 -8.79 -3.58
CA ALA A 122 4.80 -9.78 -2.60
C ALA A 122 3.78 -10.93 -2.49
N THR A 123 2.49 -10.59 -2.51
CA THR A 123 1.40 -11.58 -2.50
C THR A 123 1.35 -12.36 -3.82
N THR A 124 1.47 -11.71 -4.97
CA THR A 124 1.41 -12.35 -6.28
C THR A 124 2.54 -13.36 -6.52
N ILE A 125 3.76 -13.06 -6.03
CA ILE A 125 4.90 -13.99 -6.16
C ILE A 125 4.95 -15.07 -5.09
N SER A 126 4.01 -15.04 -4.13
CA SER A 126 3.88 -16.05 -3.08
C SER A 126 3.01 -17.22 -3.54
N ASP A 127 2.91 -18.24 -2.69
CA ASP A 127 1.99 -19.38 -2.88
C ASP A 127 0.58 -19.06 -2.36
N ILE A 128 0.33 -17.83 -1.90
CA ILE A 128 -0.97 -17.37 -1.41
C ILE A 128 -1.90 -17.19 -2.61
N PRO A 129 -3.12 -17.76 -2.60
CA PRO A 129 -4.06 -17.59 -3.70
C PRO A 129 -4.55 -16.15 -3.79
N PHE A 130 -4.15 -15.47 -4.84
CA PHE A 130 -4.41 -14.05 -5.05
C PHE A 130 -4.57 -13.74 -6.54
N ASP A 131 -5.70 -13.13 -6.92
CA ASP A 131 -6.06 -12.78 -8.30
C ASP A 131 -5.56 -11.36 -8.68
N GLY A 132 -4.28 -11.12 -8.41
CA GLY A 132 -3.57 -9.89 -8.71
C GLY A 132 -2.56 -10.05 -9.85
N PRO A 133 -1.62 -9.11 -10.00
CA PRO A 133 -1.36 -7.94 -9.16
C PRO A 133 -2.36 -6.81 -9.34
N ILE A 134 -2.32 -5.85 -8.41
CA ILE A 134 -2.95 -4.54 -8.56
C ILE A 134 -1.90 -3.49 -8.89
N SER A 135 -2.31 -2.47 -9.64
CA SER A 135 -1.59 -1.22 -9.85
C SER A 135 -2.28 -0.11 -9.08
N THR A 136 -1.53 0.88 -8.63
CA THR A 136 -2.05 2.03 -7.91
C THR A 136 -1.47 3.30 -8.50
N THR A 137 -2.33 4.28 -8.73
CA THR A 137 -1.96 5.61 -9.23
C THR A 137 -2.68 6.68 -8.43
N GLN A 138 -1.97 7.74 -8.10
CA GLN A 138 -2.57 8.95 -7.57
C GLN A 138 -2.74 9.96 -8.70
N VAL A 139 -3.91 10.59 -8.77
CA VAL A 139 -4.21 11.64 -9.74
C VAL A 139 -4.55 12.93 -9.00
N GLY A 140 -3.87 13.99 -9.35
CA GLY A 140 -4.15 15.35 -8.92
C GLY A 140 -4.76 16.17 -10.05
N LEU A 141 -5.36 17.31 -9.69
CA LEU A 141 -5.87 18.33 -10.63
C LEU A 141 -5.17 19.64 -10.30
N VAL A 142 -4.28 20.11 -11.17
CA VAL A 142 -3.51 21.34 -11.00
C VAL A 142 -3.75 22.23 -12.21
N ASP A 143 -4.22 23.44 -11.99
CA ASP A 143 -4.57 24.41 -13.04
C ASP A 143 -5.51 23.84 -14.13
N GLY A 144 -6.39 22.91 -13.74
CA GLY A 144 -7.35 22.26 -14.63
C GLY A 144 -6.80 21.07 -15.43
N GLU A 145 -5.53 20.69 -15.23
CA GLU A 145 -4.90 19.54 -15.89
C GLU A 145 -4.68 18.39 -14.92
N PHE A 146 -4.85 17.14 -15.41
CA PHE A 146 -4.57 15.95 -14.63
C PHE A 146 -3.07 15.70 -14.51
N VAL A 147 -2.62 15.50 -13.26
CA VAL A 147 -1.23 15.17 -12.95
C VAL A 147 -1.19 13.80 -12.28
N PHE A 148 -0.45 12.86 -12.88
CA PHE A 148 -0.28 11.52 -12.33
C PHE A 148 0.89 11.46 -11.35
N ASN A 149 0.65 10.86 -10.19
CA ASN A 149 1.61 10.77 -9.09
C ASN A 149 2.24 12.15 -8.76
N PRO A 150 1.41 13.14 -8.37
CA PRO A 150 1.86 14.50 -8.20
C PRO A 150 2.94 14.62 -7.14
N THR A 151 3.93 15.49 -7.39
CA THR A 151 4.98 15.86 -6.42
C THR A 151 4.37 16.54 -5.19
N ALA A 152 5.15 16.68 -4.11
CA ALA A 152 4.69 17.36 -2.89
C ALA A 152 4.20 18.79 -3.17
N ALA A 153 4.90 19.54 -4.04
CA ALA A 153 4.51 20.88 -4.45
C ALA A 153 3.18 20.89 -5.22
N GLN A 154 2.99 19.92 -6.12
CA GLN A 154 1.75 19.80 -6.90
C GLN A 154 0.56 19.35 -6.03
N ARG A 155 0.79 18.43 -5.08
CA ARG A 155 -0.24 18.02 -4.10
C ARG A 155 -0.75 19.19 -3.26
N ALA A 156 0.13 20.12 -2.90
CA ALA A 156 -0.22 21.27 -2.07
C ALA A 156 -1.17 22.27 -2.76
N VAL A 157 -1.20 22.30 -4.08
CA VAL A 157 -2.03 23.21 -4.89
C VAL A 157 -3.11 22.50 -5.70
N SER A 158 -3.21 21.18 -5.57
CA SER A 158 -4.16 20.36 -6.31
C SER A 158 -5.57 20.48 -5.73
N ASP A 159 -6.56 20.67 -6.60
CA ASP A 159 -7.98 20.68 -6.24
C ASP A 159 -8.55 19.26 -6.04
N MET A 160 -7.78 18.23 -6.38
CA MET A 160 -8.21 16.84 -6.28
C MET A 160 -7.06 15.97 -5.78
N ALA A 161 -7.39 15.03 -4.90
CA ALA A 161 -6.55 13.93 -4.51
C ALA A 161 -7.31 12.62 -4.76
N LEU A 162 -7.06 11.98 -5.89
CA LEU A 162 -7.73 10.76 -6.32
C LEU A 162 -6.72 9.60 -6.30
N THR A 163 -7.01 8.55 -5.54
CA THR A 163 -6.22 7.31 -5.56
C THR A 163 -7.05 6.22 -6.23
N VAL A 164 -6.51 5.66 -7.29
CA VAL A 164 -7.15 4.58 -8.06
C VAL A 164 -6.30 3.32 -7.93
N ALA A 165 -6.92 2.21 -7.54
CA ALA A 165 -6.29 0.90 -7.58
C ALA A 165 -7.06 -0.01 -8.55
N SER A 166 -6.32 -0.65 -9.46
CA SER A 166 -6.90 -1.46 -10.53
C SER A 166 -6.08 -2.73 -10.79
N THR A 167 -6.76 -3.75 -11.28
CA THR A 167 -6.13 -4.85 -12.02
C THR A 167 -5.99 -4.44 -13.48
N ARG A 168 -5.47 -5.33 -14.32
CA ARG A 168 -5.40 -5.09 -15.77
C ARG A 168 -6.76 -4.85 -16.42
N GLU A 169 -7.84 -5.38 -15.83
CA GLU A 169 -9.17 -5.41 -16.43
C GLU A 169 -10.20 -4.54 -15.71
N LYS A 170 -9.98 -4.25 -14.44
CA LYS A 170 -11.00 -3.62 -13.57
C LYS A 170 -10.40 -2.64 -12.60
N VAL A 171 -11.09 -1.53 -12.38
CA VAL A 171 -10.89 -0.66 -11.24
C VAL A 171 -11.49 -1.35 -10.02
N ILE A 172 -10.68 -1.52 -8.96
CA ILE A 172 -11.06 -2.22 -7.73
C ILE A 172 -11.41 -1.24 -6.62
N MET A 173 -10.64 -0.14 -6.53
CA MET A 173 -10.83 0.86 -5.48
C MET A 173 -10.63 2.25 -6.04
N ILE A 174 -11.46 3.15 -5.57
CA ILE A 174 -11.35 4.60 -5.77
C ILE A 174 -11.47 5.25 -4.41
N GLU A 175 -10.54 6.14 -4.11
CA GLU A 175 -10.59 7.01 -2.94
C GLU A 175 -10.30 8.43 -3.37
N ALA A 176 -11.22 9.34 -3.10
CA ALA A 176 -11.15 10.70 -3.61
C ALA A 176 -11.45 11.73 -2.52
N GLY A 177 -10.68 12.80 -2.52
CA GLY A 177 -10.98 14.07 -1.89
C GLY A 177 -10.86 15.18 -2.94
N ALA A 178 -11.83 16.10 -3.00
CA ALA A 178 -11.83 17.16 -4.01
C ALA A 178 -12.47 18.45 -3.49
N ASN A 179 -12.01 19.60 -4.01
CA ASN A 179 -12.55 20.91 -3.75
C ASN A 179 -13.50 21.29 -4.89
N GLU A 180 -14.78 20.91 -4.76
CA GLU A 180 -15.86 21.29 -5.71
C GLU A 180 -15.57 20.90 -7.18
N VAL A 181 -14.80 19.81 -7.42
CA VAL A 181 -14.52 19.31 -8.77
C VAL A 181 -15.78 18.67 -9.35
N PRO A 182 -16.17 19.01 -10.60
CA PRO A 182 -17.34 18.43 -11.25
C PRO A 182 -17.26 16.90 -11.37
N GLU A 183 -18.40 16.21 -11.21
CA GLU A 183 -18.49 14.75 -11.26
C GLU A 183 -17.89 14.17 -12.56
N GLN A 184 -18.18 14.80 -13.70
CA GLN A 184 -17.65 14.34 -14.99
C GLN A 184 -16.12 14.37 -15.02
N GLN A 185 -15.50 15.40 -14.45
CA GLN A 185 -14.05 15.53 -14.38
C GLN A 185 -13.44 14.49 -13.43
N MET A 186 -14.16 14.14 -12.35
CA MET A 186 -13.75 13.02 -11.47
C MET A 186 -13.79 11.67 -12.20
N ILE A 187 -14.81 11.46 -13.04
CA ILE A 187 -14.94 10.22 -13.85
C ILE A 187 -13.83 10.16 -14.90
N ASP A 188 -13.53 11.29 -15.55
CA ASP A 188 -12.48 11.36 -16.58
C ASP A 188 -11.08 11.12 -16.01
N ALA A 189 -10.90 11.29 -14.69
CA ALA A 189 -9.65 11.07 -13.98
C ALA A 189 -9.40 9.59 -13.60
N ILE A 190 -10.40 8.71 -13.72
CA ILE A 190 -10.35 7.27 -13.38
C ILE A 190 -9.87 6.47 -14.60
#